data_f2b9989f9863bfc4b3545869fd7301bd
#
_entry.id   f2b9989f9863bfc4b3545869fd7301bd
#
_cell.length_a   1.000
_cell.length_b   1.000
_cell.length_c   1.000
_cell.angle_alpha   90.00
_cell.angle_beta   90.00
_cell.angle_gamma   90.00
#
_symmetry.space_group_name_H-M   'P 1'
#
loop_
_entity.id
_entity.type
_entity.pdbx_description
1 polymer ?
#
loop_
_entity_poly.entity_id
_entity_poly.type
_entity_poly.pdbx_seq_one_letter_code
_entity_poly.pdbx_strand_id
1 'polypeptide(L)'
;MITSANNTQVKSIIQLNQKAKARREQGLFVAEGRKMFGEAPKDWISRVYVTESLTADESLMKQVMELPEEKREIVADNVFRQMCDTRTPQGILTVLKKPVWTVEDILKGDAPLVMVLEDLQDPGNAGTIFRTGEGAGVSGVFLTKTCVDITNPKVIRSTMGSVYRMPFLYVEDVVSLKAELKQKGIRTFAAHLKGKNSYDQENYQGGTAFLIGNEGNGLTEAAAEAADCLIRIPMCGKVESLNAAMAAGILMYEAARQRR
;
A
#
# COMPACT_ATOMS: atom_id res chain seq x y z
N MET A 1 -10.99 -0.95 -30.78
CA MET A 1 -10.61 -2.27 -30.21
C MET A 1 -9.16 -2.60 -30.57
N ILE A 2 -8.39 -3.01 -29.56
CA ILE A 2 -6.98 -3.41 -29.71
C ILE A 2 -6.91 -4.93 -29.97
N THR A 3 -6.35 -5.32 -31.10
CA THR A 3 -6.21 -6.73 -31.53
C THR A 3 -4.76 -7.19 -31.68
N SER A 4 -3.79 -6.26 -31.50
CA SER A 4 -2.36 -6.56 -31.67
C SER A 4 -1.57 -6.33 -30.40
N ALA A 5 -0.77 -7.31 -29.99
CA ALA A 5 0.20 -7.18 -28.90
C ALA A 5 1.30 -6.14 -29.18
N ASN A 6 1.51 -5.78 -30.46
CA ASN A 6 2.47 -4.74 -30.82
C ASN A 6 1.97 -3.31 -30.62
N ASN A 7 0.69 -3.14 -30.23
CA ASN A 7 0.12 -1.83 -29.94
C ASN A 7 0.93 -1.12 -28.83
N THR A 8 1.15 0.18 -28.99
CA THR A 8 1.96 0.99 -28.05
C THR A 8 1.38 1.04 -26.66
N GLN A 9 0.04 1.05 -26.53
CA GLN A 9 -0.64 1.03 -25.22
C GLN A 9 -0.40 -0.30 -24.50
N VAL A 10 -0.47 -1.44 -25.22
CA VAL A 10 -0.18 -2.77 -24.68
C VAL A 10 1.24 -2.82 -24.11
N LYS A 11 2.22 -2.36 -24.90
CA LYS A 11 3.63 -2.30 -24.48
C LYS A 11 3.83 -1.41 -23.25
N SER A 12 3.13 -0.27 -23.20
CA SER A 12 3.19 0.63 -22.04
C SER A 12 2.67 -0.04 -20.76
N ILE A 13 1.55 -0.75 -20.83
CA ILE A 13 0.98 -1.48 -19.68
C ILE A 13 1.90 -2.58 -19.20
N ILE A 14 2.48 -3.37 -20.12
CA ILE A 14 3.47 -4.39 -19.78
C ILE A 14 4.66 -3.76 -19.06
N GLN A 15 5.14 -2.59 -19.51
CA GLN A 15 6.22 -1.88 -18.83
C GLN A 15 5.81 -1.39 -17.44
N LEU A 16 4.59 -0.85 -17.27
CA LEU A 16 4.07 -0.44 -15.96
C LEU A 16 3.98 -1.62 -14.99
N ASN A 17 3.58 -2.80 -15.45
CA ASN A 17 3.54 -4.00 -14.62
C ASN A 17 4.94 -4.46 -14.20
N GLN A 18 5.91 -4.43 -15.12
CA GLN A 18 7.22 -5.04 -14.89
C GLN A 18 8.26 -4.09 -14.26
N LYS A 19 8.18 -2.76 -14.52
CA LYS A 19 9.27 -1.84 -14.22
C LYS A 19 8.84 -0.71 -13.27
N ALA A 20 9.40 -0.69 -12.06
CA ALA A 20 9.21 0.41 -11.13
C ALA A 20 9.65 1.78 -11.71
N LYS A 21 10.72 1.79 -12.52
CA LYS A 21 11.18 2.99 -13.23
C LYS A 21 10.08 3.57 -14.13
N ALA A 22 9.40 2.73 -14.92
CA ALA A 22 8.32 3.17 -15.80
C ALA A 22 7.15 3.79 -15.00
N ARG A 23 6.78 3.18 -13.86
CA ARG A 23 5.73 3.72 -12.98
C ARG A 23 6.11 5.07 -12.38
N ARG A 24 7.38 5.23 -11.96
CA ARG A 24 7.87 6.53 -11.42
C ARG A 24 7.90 7.62 -12.48
N GLU A 25 8.46 7.34 -13.65
CA GLU A 25 8.62 8.34 -14.73
C GLU A 25 7.28 8.77 -15.33
N GLN A 26 6.33 7.83 -15.47
CA GLN A 26 5.01 8.14 -16.03
C GLN A 26 4.01 8.64 -14.96
N GLY A 27 4.29 8.45 -13.68
CA GLY A 27 3.34 8.76 -12.61
C GLY A 27 2.06 7.89 -12.68
N LEU A 28 2.17 6.68 -13.25
CA LEU A 28 1.04 5.78 -13.51
C LEU A 28 1.29 4.41 -12.86
N PHE A 29 0.21 3.72 -12.52
CA PHE A 29 0.25 2.33 -12.08
C PHE A 29 -0.98 1.56 -12.61
N VAL A 30 -0.93 0.24 -12.48
CA VAL A 30 -1.96 -0.67 -13.00
C VAL A 30 -2.67 -1.34 -11.83
N ALA A 31 -3.99 -1.40 -11.91
CA ALA A 31 -4.83 -2.19 -11.03
C ALA A 31 -5.69 -3.15 -11.85
N GLU A 32 -5.64 -4.44 -11.52
CA GLU A 32 -6.39 -5.49 -12.18
C GLU A 32 -7.59 -5.93 -11.37
N GLY A 33 -8.70 -6.17 -12.06
CA GLY A 33 -9.89 -6.80 -11.50
C GLY A 33 -11.05 -5.85 -11.20
N ARG A 34 -12.23 -6.45 -11.11
CA ARG A 34 -13.52 -5.74 -10.97
C ARG A 34 -13.60 -4.90 -9.71
N LYS A 35 -13.16 -5.45 -8.58
CA LYS A 35 -13.16 -4.75 -7.30
C LYS A 35 -12.25 -3.51 -7.35
N MET A 36 -11.05 -3.68 -7.90
CA MET A 36 -10.09 -2.57 -8.01
C MET A 36 -10.60 -1.46 -8.93
N PHE A 37 -11.30 -1.80 -10.00
CA PHE A 37 -11.95 -0.81 -10.87
C PHE A 37 -13.11 -0.10 -10.14
N GLY A 38 -14.00 -0.86 -9.50
CA GLY A 38 -15.19 -0.31 -8.84
C GLY A 38 -14.88 0.63 -7.67
N GLU A 39 -13.75 0.41 -6.97
CA GLU A 39 -13.31 1.25 -5.85
C GLU A 39 -12.35 2.38 -6.27
N ALA A 40 -11.89 2.41 -7.52
CA ALA A 40 -10.93 3.40 -7.99
C ALA A 40 -11.52 4.81 -8.02
N PRO A 41 -10.84 5.83 -7.46
CA PRO A 41 -11.25 7.22 -7.61
C PRO A 41 -11.31 7.60 -9.09
N LYS A 42 -12.46 8.12 -9.55
CA LYS A 42 -12.71 8.42 -10.97
C LYS A 42 -11.71 9.42 -11.57
N ASP A 43 -11.24 10.37 -10.78
CA ASP A 43 -10.24 11.38 -11.15
C ASP A 43 -8.82 10.81 -11.30
N TRP A 44 -8.53 9.68 -10.63
CA TRP A 44 -7.26 8.97 -10.81
C TRP A 44 -7.25 8.12 -12.08
N ILE A 45 -8.42 7.73 -12.62
CA ILE A 45 -8.51 6.87 -13.80
C ILE A 45 -7.95 7.61 -15.01
N SER A 46 -6.83 7.12 -15.53
CA SER A 46 -6.25 7.53 -16.79
C SER A 46 -6.88 6.78 -17.96
N ARG A 47 -7.00 5.44 -17.83
CA ARG A 47 -7.65 4.59 -18.83
C ARG A 47 -8.10 3.25 -18.25
N VAL A 48 -9.18 2.71 -18.83
CA VAL A 48 -9.70 1.38 -18.51
C VAL A 48 -9.65 0.52 -19.78
N TYR A 49 -9.22 -0.71 -19.63
CA TYR A 49 -9.19 -1.73 -20.65
C TYR A 49 -10.11 -2.88 -20.24
N VAL A 50 -10.98 -3.28 -21.13
CA VAL A 50 -11.89 -4.42 -20.94
C VAL A 50 -11.71 -5.43 -22.06
N THR A 51 -11.83 -6.73 -21.74
CA THR A 51 -11.83 -7.76 -22.76
C THR A 51 -13.09 -7.71 -23.60
N GLU A 52 -13.00 -8.18 -24.84
CA GLU A 52 -14.16 -8.35 -25.71
C GLU A 52 -15.23 -9.24 -25.07
N SER A 53 -14.84 -10.35 -24.45
CA SER A 53 -15.75 -11.26 -23.75
C SER A 53 -16.46 -10.59 -22.55
N LEU A 54 -15.82 -9.61 -21.88
CA LEU A 54 -16.42 -8.91 -20.75
C LEU A 54 -17.49 -7.89 -21.16
N THR A 55 -17.58 -7.51 -22.43
CA THR A 55 -18.62 -6.58 -22.91
C THR A 55 -20.04 -7.12 -22.75
N ALA A 56 -20.20 -8.43 -22.57
CA ALA A 56 -21.48 -9.07 -22.26
C ALA A 56 -21.96 -8.84 -20.80
N ASP A 57 -21.09 -8.34 -19.91
CA ASP A 57 -21.47 -7.97 -18.53
C ASP A 57 -22.06 -6.56 -18.51
N GLU A 58 -23.36 -6.46 -18.63
CA GLU A 58 -24.09 -5.19 -18.70
C GLU A 58 -23.86 -4.30 -17.46
N SER A 59 -23.78 -4.89 -16.27
CA SER A 59 -23.61 -4.16 -15.00
C SER A 59 -22.24 -3.49 -14.96
N LEU A 60 -21.18 -4.20 -15.32
CA LEU A 60 -19.83 -3.65 -15.34
C LEU A 60 -19.66 -2.64 -16.48
N MET A 61 -20.21 -2.96 -17.67
CA MET A 61 -20.15 -2.07 -18.82
C MET A 61 -20.88 -0.74 -18.57
N LYS A 62 -21.97 -0.75 -17.81
CA LYS A 62 -22.63 0.49 -17.38
C LYS A 62 -21.67 1.40 -16.63
N GLN A 63 -20.90 0.87 -15.68
CA GLN A 63 -19.88 1.64 -14.93
C GLN A 63 -18.73 2.11 -15.83
N VAL A 64 -18.28 1.26 -16.77
CA VAL A 64 -17.24 1.63 -17.73
C VAL A 64 -17.73 2.75 -18.66
N MET A 65 -19.01 2.73 -19.07
CA MET A 65 -19.60 3.75 -19.94
C MET A 65 -19.82 5.10 -19.27
N GLU A 66 -19.78 5.19 -17.94
CA GLU A 66 -19.75 6.47 -17.21
C GLU A 66 -18.45 7.25 -17.41
N LEU A 67 -17.37 6.58 -17.81
CA LEU A 67 -16.10 7.24 -18.14
C LEU A 67 -16.16 7.86 -19.55
N PRO A 68 -15.39 8.94 -19.81
CA PRO A 68 -15.21 9.49 -21.16
C PRO A 68 -14.72 8.44 -22.16
N GLU A 69 -15.14 8.57 -23.43
CA GLU A 69 -14.82 7.59 -24.46
C GLU A 69 -13.30 7.38 -24.66
N GLU A 70 -12.54 8.47 -24.60
CA GLU A 70 -11.08 8.45 -24.73
C GLU A 70 -10.37 7.71 -23.58
N LYS A 71 -11.06 7.45 -22.47
CA LYS A 71 -10.54 6.66 -21.35
C LYS A 71 -10.91 5.18 -21.39
N ARG A 72 -11.67 4.75 -22.38
CA ARG A 72 -12.17 3.36 -22.49
C ARG A 72 -11.56 2.68 -23.70
N GLU A 73 -11.14 1.43 -23.54
CA GLU A 73 -10.60 0.65 -24.66
C GLU A 73 -11.05 -0.82 -24.55
N ILE A 74 -11.52 -1.37 -25.65
CA ILE A 74 -11.83 -2.80 -25.75
C ILE A 74 -10.60 -3.51 -26.32
N VAL A 75 -10.24 -4.65 -25.75
CA VAL A 75 -9.05 -5.42 -26.10
C VAL A 75 -9.45 -6.87 -26.38
N ALA A 76 -8.93 -7.47 -27.44
CA ALA A 76 -9.10 -8.89 -27.72
C ALA A 76 -8.54 -9.74 -26.54
N ASP A 77 -9.25 -10.79 -26.17
CA ASP A 77 -8.96 -11.59 -24.97
C ASP A 77 -7.53 -12.16 -24.92
N ASN A 78 -7.00 -12.58 -26.05
CA ASN A 78 -5.63 -13.08 -26.17
C ASN A 78 -4.56 -12.01 -25.95
N VAL A 79 -4.83 -10.76 -26.36
CA VAL A 79 -3.95 -9.61 -26.15
C VAL A 79 -4.04 -9.14 -24.69
N PHE A 80 -5.25 -9.09 -24.13
CA PHE A 80 -5.49 -8.69 -22.76
C PHE A 80 -4.72 -9.55 -21.77
N ARG A 81 -4.68 -10.87 -21.98
CA ARG A 81 -3.90 -11.80 -21.11
C ARG A 81 -2.42 -11.45 -21.07
N GLN A 82 -1.85 -10.92 -22.14
CA GLN A 82 -0.45 -10.48 -22.17
C GLN A 82 -0.20 -9.17 -21.42
N MET A 83 -1.25 -8.37 -21.24
CA MET A 83 -1.19 -7.12 -20.48
C MET A 83 -1.24 -7.34 -18.97
N CYS A 84 -1.70 -8.50 -18.52
CA CYS A 84 -1.97 -8.77 -17.10
C CYS A 84 -0.76 -9.41 -16.39
N ASP A 85 -0.64 -9.11 -15.08
CA ASP A 85 0.29 -9.79 -14.16
C ASP A 85 -0.32 -11.08 -13.59
N THR A 86 -1.66 -11.18 -13.55
CA THR A 86 -2.37 -12.36 -13.04
C THR A 86 -2.49 -13.46 -14.09
N ARG A 87 -2.44 -14.73 -13.63
CA ARG A 87 -2.62 -15.91 -14.53
C ARG A 87 -4.06 -16.06 -15.02
N THR A 88 -5.02 -15.64 -14.23
CA THR A 88 -6.47 -15.72 -14.53
C THR A 88 -7.10 -14.34 -14.41
N PRO A 89 -6.88 -13.45 -15.41
CA PRO A 89 -7.39 -12.08 -15.34
C PRO A 89 -8.93 -12.05 -15.39
N GLN A 90 -9.51 -11.08 -14.68
CA GLN A 90 -10.97 -10.89 -14.60
C GLN A 90 -11.54 -10.07 -15.78
N GLY A 91 -10.77 -9.83 -16.81
CA GLY A 91 -11.21 -9.13 -18.03
C GLY A 91 -11.25 -7.60 -17.92
N ILE A 92 -10.87 -7.01 -16.80
CA ILE A 92 -10.78 -5.56 -16.63
C ILE A 92 -9.46 -5.15 -15.98
N LEU A 93 -8.84 -4.11 -16.53
CA LEU A 93 -7.58 -3.52 -16.08
C LEU A 93 -7.70 -2.00 -16.13
N THR A 94 -7.28 -1.34 -15.06
CA THR A 94 -7.33 0.11 -14.92
C THR A 94 -5.92 0.68 -14.79
N VAL A 95 -5.60 1.66 -15.61
CA VAL A 95 -4.41 2.50 -15.47
C VAL A 95 -4.79 3.74 -14.68
N LEU A 96 -4.08 3.98 -13.58
CA LEU A 96 -4.36 5.02 -12.61
C LEU A 96 -3.18 5.98 -12.49
N LYS A 97 -3.47 7.24 -12.25
CA LYS A 97 -2.49 8.24 -11.83
C LYS A 97 -2.05 7.95 -10.41
N LYS A 98 -0.75 8.01 -10.15
CA LYS A 98 -0.22 7.90 -8.79
C LYS A 98 -0.68 9.09 -7.95
N PRO A 99 -1.26 8.88 -6.76
CA PRO A 99 -1.62 9.98 -5.87
C PRO A 99 -0.37 10.70 -5.37
N VAL A 100 -0.54 11.97 -5.07
CA VAL A 100 0.47 12.79 -4.39
C VAL A 100 -0.08 13.10 -3.01
N TRP A 101 0.53 12.50 -1.99
CA TRP A 101 0.18 12.70 -0.60
C TRP A 101 1.20 13.61 0.08
N THR A 102 0.78 14.33 1.10
CA THR A 102 1.63 15.17 1.94
C THR A 102 1.75 14.59 3.34
N VAL A 103 2.66 15.11 4.15
CA VAL A 103 2.77 14.75 5.57
C VAL A 103 1.48 15.11 6.31
N GLU A 104 0.86 16.23 5.98
CA GLU A 104 -0.39 16.70 6.56
C GLU A 104 -1.55 15.74 6.28
N ASP A 105 -1.60 15.11 5.09
CA ASP A 105 -2.60 14.08 4.76
C ASP A 105 -2.45 12.85 5.65
N ILE A 106 -1.21 12.45 5.97
CA ILE A 106 -0.90 11.30 6.83
C ILE A 106 -1.16 11.61 8.30
N LEU A 107 -0.78 12.81 8.75
CA LEU A 107 -0.86 13.23 10.15
C LEU A 107 -2.19 13.95 10.48
N LYS A 108 -3.22 13.68 9.72
CA LYS A 108 -4.55 14.29 9.89
C LYS A 108 -5.23 13.84 11.19
N GLY A 109 -5.87 14.80 11.87
CA GLY A 109 -6.64 14.57 13.13
C GLY A 109 -5.84 14.83 14.39
N ASP A 110 -6.51 14.76 15.55
CA ASP A 110 -5.93 15.13 16.85
C ASP A 110 -4.96 14.05 17.40
N ALA A 111 -5.20 12.79 17.06
CA ALA A 111 -4.39 11.66 17.51
C ALA A 111 -4.10 10.70 16.34
N PRO A 112 -3.28 11.09 15.34
CA PRO A 112 -3.00 10.24 14.20
C PRO A 112 -2.33 8.94 14.63
N LEU A 113 -2.73 7.83 13.97
CA LEU A 113 -2.08 6.53 14.09
C LEU A 113 -1.37 6.26 12.77
N VAL A 114 -0.05 6.16 12.78
CA VAL A 114 0.73 5.98 11.57
C VAL A 114 1.63 4.75 11.65
N MET A 115 1.88 4.16 10.49
CA MET A 115 2.90 3.11 10.34
C MET A 115 4.14 3.71 9.69
N VAL A 116 5.31 3.33 10.18
CA VAL A 116 6.62 3.65 9.60
C VAL A 116 7.30 2.34 9.22
N LEU A 117 7.51 2.12 7.94
CA LEU A 117 8.08 0.91 7.39
C LEU A 117 9.51 1.18 6.95
N GLU A 118 10.46 0.46 7.53
CA GLU A 118 11.87 0.56 7.18
C GLU A 118 12.31 -0.68 6.42
N ASP A 119 12.74 -0.48 5.17
CA ASP A 119 13.28 -1.53 4.30
C ASP A 119 12.38 -2.77 4.14
N LEU A 120 11.07 -2.59 4.19
CA LEU A 120 10.10 -3.67 3.97
C LEU A 120 10.11 -4.09 2.50
N GLN A 121 10.41 -5.38 2.21
CA GLN A 121 10.66 -5.85 0.85
C GLN A 121 9.52 -6.69 0.27
N ASP A 122 8.79 -7.43 1.09
CA ASP A 122 7.75 -8.34 0.59
C ASP A 122 6.47 -7.60 0.18
N PRO A 123 6.03 -7.73 -1.09
CA PRO A 123 4.82 -7.08 -1.60
C PRO A 123 3.55 -7.52 -0.87
N GLY A 124 3.49 -8.76 -0.40
CA GLY A 124 2.35 -9.30 0.35
C GLY A 124 2.24 -8.66 1.72
N ASN A 125 3.37 -8.52 2.43
CA ASN A 125 3.43 -7.83 3.72
C ASN A 125 2.99 -6.37 3.58
N ALA A 126 3.55 -5.64 2.62
CA ALA A 126 3.19 -4.25 2.38
C ALA A 126 1.68 -4.09 2.13
N GLY A 127 1.11 -4.87 1.21
CA GLY A 127 -0.31 -4.80 0.92
C GLY A 127 -1.20 -5.22 2.10
N THR A 128 -0.77 -6.21 2.89
CA THR A 128 -1.47 -6.64 4.11
C THR A 128 -1.45 -5.54 5.17
N ILE A 129 -0.33 -4.84 5.37
CA ILE A 129 -0.22 -3.71 6.30
C ILE A 129 -1.19 -2.58 5.88
N PHE A 130 -1.24 -2.23 4.60
CA PHE A 130 -2.17 -1.22 4.09
C PHE A 130 -3.63 -1.61 4.36
N ARG A 131 -4.01 -2.84 4.01
CA ARG A 131 -5.37 -3.35 4.20
C ARG A 131 -5.76 -3.42 5.67
N THR A 132 -4.90 -3.94 6.51
CA THR A 132 -5.13 -4.06 7.96
C THR A 132 -5.15 -2.70 8.62
N GLY A 133 -4.26 -1.79 8.19
CA GLY A 133 -4.18 -0.42 8.69
C GLY A 133 -5.43 0.38 8.41
N GLU A 134 -6.00 0.30 7.20
CA GLU A 134 -7.30 0.91 6.90
C GLU A 134 -8.38 0.40 7.87
N GLY A 135 -8.46 -0.92 8.07
CA GLY A 135 -9.41 -1.53 9.00
C GLY A 135 -9.21 -1.15 10.46
N ALA A 136 -7.97 -0.84 10.87
CA ALA A 136 -7.62 -0.44 12.22
C ALA A 136 -7.67 1.09 12.47
N GLY A 137 -7.96 1.90 11.44
CA GLY A 137 -8.03 3.35 11.55
C GLY A 137 -6.65 4.03 11.50
N VAL A 138 -5.67 3.41 10.83
CA VAL A 138 -4.37 4.04 10.54
C VAL A 138 -4.59 5.20 9.58
N SER A 139 -4.06 6.38 9.90
CA SER A 139 -4.21 7.60 9.11
C SER A 139 -3.28 7.66 7.89
N GLY A 140 -2.18 6.91 7.91
CA GLY A 140 -1.28 6.78 6.76
C GLY A 140 0.00 6.02 7.06
N VAL A 141 0.83 5.86 6.03
CA VAL A 141 2.05 5.06 6.07
C VAL A 141 3.24 5.84 5.56
N PHE A 142 4.30 5.92 6.35
CA PHE A 142 5.62 6.35 5.89
C PHE A 142 6.46 5.13 5.51
N LEU A 143 7.21 5.22 4.43
CA LEU A 143 8.10 4.17 3.95
C LEU A 143 9.48 4.75 3.66
N THR A 144 10.55 4.05 4.03
CA THR A 144 11.87 4.44 3.52
C THR A 144 11.96 4.16 2.01
N LYS A 145 12.86 4.87 1.32
CA LYS A 145 13.05 4.72 -0.14
C LYS A 145 13.48 3.31 -0.56
N THR A 146 13.99 2.52 0.38
CA THR A 146 14.40 1.13 0.20
C THR A 146 13.23 0.15 0.26
N CYS A 147 12.06 0.55 0.74
CA CYS A 147 10.88 -0.30 0.76
C CYS A 147 10.38 -0.64 -0.65
N VAL A 148 9.63 -1.73 -0.73
CA VAL A 148 8.94 -2.15 -1.94
C VAL A 148 8.08 -1.02 -2.52
N ASP A 149 8.03 -0.92 -3.85
CA ASP A 149 7.18 0.05 -4.53
C ASP A 149 5.69 -0.28 -4.31
N ILE A 150 4.96 0.60 -3.60
CA ILE A 150 3.54 0.43 -3.30
C ILE A 150 2.70 0.33 -4.58
N THR A 151 3.16 0.92 -5.68
CA THR A 151 2.48 0.80 -6.98
C THR A 151 2.82 -0.48 -7.75
N ASN A 152 3.61 -1.41 -7.17
CA ASN A 152 3.86 -2.74 -7.74
C ASN A 152 2.53 -3.52 -7.83
N PRO A 153 2.23 -4.19 -8.96
CA PRO A 153 0.97 -4.93 -9.15
C PRO A 153 0.65 -5.94 -8.05
N LYS A 154 1.67 -6.60 -7.48
CA LYS A 154 1.49 -7.55 -6.37
C LYS A 154 1.06 -6.85 -5.08
N VAL A 155 1.63 -5.66 -4.78
CA VAL A 155 1.22 -4.83 -3.64
C VAL A 155 -0.22 -4.37 -3.86
N ILE A 156 -0.49 -3.74 -5.01
CA ILE A 156 -1.83 -3.23 -5.38
C ILE A 156 -2.90 -4.30 -5.17
N ARG A 157 -2.69 -5.53 -5.64
CA ARG A 157 -3.62 -6.65 -5.42
C ARG A 157 -3.82 -6.96 -3.94
N SER A 158 -2.73 -7.01 -3.17
CA SER A 158 -2.77 -7.36 -1.74
C SER A 158 -3.50 -6.31 -0.90
N THR A 159 -3.53 -5.05 -1.33
CA THR A 159 -4.25 -3.97 -0.63
C THR A 159 -5.76 -4.12 -0.69
N MET A 160 -6.30 -4.86 -1.66
CA MET A 160 -7.75 -5.03 -1.86
C MET A 160 -8.53 -3.70 -1.93
N GLY A 161 -7.90 -2.63 -2.45
CA GLY A 161 -8.50 -1.30 -2.60
C GLY A 161 -8.08 -0.28 -1.53
N SER A 162 -7.49 -0.69 -0.40
CA SER A 162 -7.05 0.25 0.65
C SER A 162 -6.01 1.27 0.16
N VAL A 163 -5.24 0.96 -0.88
CA VAL A 163 -4.29 1.89 -1.52
C VAL A 163 -4.94 3.19 -2.01
N TYR A 164 -6.22 3.17 -2.29
CA TYR A 164 -6.97 4.35 -2.76
C TYR A 164 -7.35 5.30 -1.62
N ARG A 165 -7.35 4.82 -0.38
CA ARG A 165 -7.85 5.53 0.81
C ARG A 165 -6.79 5.75 1.88
N MET A 166 -5.67 5.01 1.81
CA MET A 166 -4.57 5.09 2.77
C MET A 166 -3.47 6.00 2.22
N PRO A 167 -3.28 7.21 2.74
CA PRO A 167 -2.16 8.06 2.38
C PRO A 167 -0.82 7.38 2.66
N PHE A 168 0.14 7.58 1.77
CA PHE A 168 1.49 7.07 1.98
C PHE A 168 2.55 8.00 1.38
N LEU A 169 3.71 8.06 2.02
CA LEU A 169 4.82 8.89 1.60
C LEU A 169 6.15 8.18 1.78
N TYR A 170 7.01 8.27 0.77
CA TYR A 170 8.38 7.80 0.89
C TYR A 170 9.26 8.88 1.52
N VAL A 171 10.00 8.49 2.55
CA VAL A 171 10.94 9.34 3.30
C VAL A 171 12.38 8.87 3.10
N GLU A 172 13.34 9.73 3.39
CA GLU A 172 14.76 9.39 3.24
C GLU A 172 15.17 8.31 4.24
N ASP A 173 14.88 8.55 5.51
CA ASP A 173 15.21 7.65 6.62
C ASP A 173 14.26 7.89 7.82
N VAL A 174 14.29 6.95 8.76
CA VAL A 174 13.45 6.97 9.97
C VAL A 174 13.89 8.06 10.96
N VAL A 175 15.19 8.35 11.04
CA VAL A 175 15.75 9.30 12.04
C VAL A 175 15.27 10.72 11.72
N SER A 176 15.36 11.12 10.46
CA SER A 176 14.87 12.41 9.97
C SER A 176 13.36 12.55 10.16
N LEU A 177 12.60 11.50 9.81
CA LEU A 177 11.15 11.46 10.02
C LEU A 177 10.79 11.59 11.51
N LYS A 178 11.52 10.93 12.41
CA LYS A 178 11.28 10.99 13.85
C LYS A 178 11.32 12.41 14.39
N ALA A 179 12.25 13.25 13.90
CA ALA A 179 12.34 14.64 14.32
C ALA A 179 11.06 15.43 13.96
N GLU A 180 10.51 15.18 12.78
CA GLU A 180 9.26 15.78 12.33
C GLU A 180 8.05 15.28 13.13
N LEU A 181 7.93 13.98 13.36
CA LEU A 181 6.86 13.37 14.18
C LEU A 181 6.86 13.93 15.60
N LYS A 182 8.05 14.11 16.20
CA LYS A 182 8.19 14.69 17.54
C LYS A 182 7.66 16.12 17.61
N GLN A 183 7.92 16.95 16.58
CA GLN A 183 7.38 18.32 16.53
C GLN A 183 5.85 18.36 16.47
N LYS A 184 5.23 17.31 15.93
CA LYS A 184 3.78 17.13 15.86
C LYS A 184 3.19 16.40 17.07
N GLY A 185 3.99 16.14 18.12
CA GLY A 185 3.54 15.44 19.33
C GLY A 185 3.25 13.95 19.17
N ILE A 186 3.79 13.34 18.10
CA ILE A 186 3.59 11.91 17.81
C ILE A 186 4.70 11.10 18.47
N ARG A 187 4.30 10.16 19.33
CA ARG A 187 5.21 9.25 20.01
C ARG A 187 5.50 8.04 19.13
N THR A 188 6.76 7.64 19.06
CA THR A 188 7.23 6.54 18.21
C THR A 188 7.53 5.30 19.02
N PHE A 189 7.04 4.15 18.54
CA PHE A 189 7.21 2.83 19.16
C PHE A 189 7.84 1.87 18.16
N ALA A 190 9.05 1.42 18.43
CA ALA A 190 9.75 0.46 17.60
C ALA A 190 9.44 -0.97 18.06
N ALA A 191 8.90 -1.79 17.16
CA ALA A 191 8.74 -3.23 17.38
C ALA A 191 10.12 -3.89 17.34
N HIS A 192 10.65 -4.31 18.48
CA HIS A 192 12.01 -4.78 18.61
C HIS A 192 12.16 -5.86 19.68
N LEU A 193 12.99 -6.88 19.42
CA LEU A 193 13.20 -8.00 20.35
C LEU A 193 13.79 -7.57 21.70
N LYS A 194 14.60 -6.51 21.71
CA LYS A 194 15.17 -5.92 22.94
C LYS A 194 14.19 -5.02 23.71
N GLY A 195 12.93 -4.90 23.26
CA GLY A 195 11.91 -4.10 23.97
C GLY A 195 11.72 -4.58 25.40
N LYS A 196 11.78 -3.65 26.35
CA LYS A 196 11.59 -3.96 27.78
C LYS A 196 10.12 -4.17 28.09
N ASN A 197 9.25 -3.33 27.54
CA ASN A 197 7.81 -3.37 27.77
C ASN A 197 7.11 -4.25 26.73
N SER A 198 6.10 -4.99 27.18
CA SER A 198 5.17 -5.60 26.25
C SER A 198 4.33 -4.52 25.55
N TYR A 199 3.98 -4.77 24.29
CA TYR A 199 3.22 -3.82 23.47
C TYR A 199 1.90 -3.36 24.12
N ASP A 200 1.26 -4.20 24.91
CA ASP A 200 0.00 -3.96 25.59
C ASP A 200 0.14 -3.16 26.92
N GLN A 201 1.37 -2.85 27.34
CA GLN A 201 1.69 -2.04 28.52
C GLN A 201 1.89 -0.56 28.22
N GLU A 202 1.89 -0.17 26.95
CA GLU A 202 2.06 1.21 26.51
C GLU A 202 0.73 1.90 26.23
N ASN A 203 0.72 3.24 26.28
CA ASN A 203 -0.45 4.04 25.96
C ASN A 203 -0.38 4.57 24.53
N TYR A 204 -1.39 4.25 23.71
CA TYR A 204 -1.53 4.61 22.29
C TYR A 204 -2.71 5.56 22.02
N GLN A 205 -3.29 6.18 23.03
CA GLN A 205 -4.44 7.08 22.88
C GLN A 205 -4.09 8.40 22.16
N GLY A 206 -2.86 8.90 22.33
CA GLY A 206 -2.36 10.07 21.62
C GLY A 206 -1.79 9.76 20.24
N GLY A 207 -1.20 10.77 19.59
CA GLY A 207 -0.49 10.59 18.31
C GLY A 207 0.57 9.49 18.43
N THR A 208 0.46 8.46 17.57
CA THR A 208 1.23 7.22 17.69
C THR A 208 1.82 6.82 16.34
N ALA A 209 3.10 6.48 16.31
CA ALA A 209 3.76 5.89 15.14
C ALA A 209 4.41 4.56 15.52
N PHE A 210 4.03 3.48 14.83
CA PHE A 210 4.69 2.18 14.97
C PHE A 210 5.75 2.00 13.89
N LEU A 211 6.97 1.66 14.30
CA LEU A 211 8.09 1.37 13.42
C LEU A 211 8.20 -0.15 13.22
N ILE A 212 8.15 -0.58 11.96
CA ILE A 212 8.31 -1.99 11.54
C ILE A 212 9.47 -2.05 10.57
N GLY A 213 10.42 -2.94 10.83
CA GLY A 213 11.60 -3.14 10.01
C GLY A 213 11.44 -4.21 8.94
N ASN A 214 12.57 -4.49 8.28
CA ASN A 214 12.75 -5.54 7.29
C ASN A 214 12.40 -6.93 7.85
N GLU A 215 11.88 -7.81 7.00
CA GLU A 215 11.43 -9.15 7.38
C GLU A 215 12.53 -10.05 7.95
N GLY A 216 13.75 -9.88 7.49
CA GLY A 216 14.92 -10.68 7.93
C GLY A 216 15.76 -10.00 9.00
N ASN A 217 16.01 -8.71 8.81
CA ASN A 217 16.97 -7.97 9.63
C ASN A 217 16.31 -7.10 10.73
N GLY A 218 15.00 -6.91 10.68
CA GLY A 218 14.29 -5.99 11.58
C GLY A 218 14.59 -4.52 11.26
N LEU A 219 14.45 -3.69 12.28
CA LEU A 219 14.82 -2.26 12.22
C LEU A 219 16.35 -2.10 12.29
N THR A 220 16.87 -1.08 11.62
CA THR A 220 18.26 -0.67 11.83
C THR A 220 18.48 -0.21 13.27
N GLU A 221 19.73 -0.32 13.76
CA GLU A 221 20.06 0.16 15.10
C GLU A 221 19.75 1.66 15.27
N ALA A 222 20.06 2.46 14.25
CA ALA A 222 19.76 3.89 14.24
C ALA A 222 18.25 4.18 14.36
N ALA A 223 17.40 3.44 13.64
CA ALA A 223 15.95 3.61 13.72
C ALA A 223 15.39 3.17 15.09
N ALA A 224 15.93 2.06 15.64
CA ALA A 224 15.54 1.56 16.96
C ALA A 224 15.93 2.54 18.06
N GLU A 225 17.16 3.08 18.04
CA GLU A 225 17.65 4.07 19.02
C GLU A 225 16.92 5.41 18.91
N ALA A 226 16.51 5.83 17.71
CA ALA A 226 15.75 7.07 17.52
C ALA A 226 14.32 6.98 18.07
N ALA A 227 13.74 5.78 18.24
CA ALA A 227 12.37 5.64 18.73
C ALA A 227 12.25 6.06 20.21
N ASP A 228 11.07 6.59 20.58
CA ASP A 228 10.80 6.97 21.98
C ASP A 228 10.67 5.75 22.89
N CYS A 229 10.26 4.60 22.34
CA CYS A 229 10.07 3.37 23.09
C CYS A 229 10.32 2.14 22.22
N LEU A 230 11.07 1.17 22.76
CA LEU A 230 11.18 -0.17 22.20
C LEU A 230 10.12 -1.06 22.85
N ILE A 231 9.22 -1.61 22.06
CA ILE A 231 8.18 -2.52 22.49
C ILE A 231 8.38 -3.91 21.90
N ARG A 232 7.92 -4.94 22.60
CA ARG A 232 7.96 -6.31 22.11
C ARG A 232 6.57 -6.94 22.11
N ILE A 233 6.35 -7.86 21.20
CA ILE A 233 5.22 -8.80 21.24
C ILE A 233 5.75 -10.07 21.90
N PRO A 234 5.23 -10.47 23.07
CA PRO A 234 5.73 -11.65 23.79
C PRO A 234 5.52 -12.94 22.99
N MET A 235 6.54 -13.76 22.88
CA MET A 235 6.50 -15.08 22.25
C MET A 235 6.43 -16.16 23.33
N CYS A 236 5.39 -17.00 23.29
CA CYS A 236 5.24 -18.12 24.23
C CYS A 236 5.90 -19.42 23.70
N GLY A 237 6.30 -19.45 22.44
CA GLY A 237 6.91 -20.61 21.78
C GLY A 237 8.42 -20.43 21.55
N LYS A 238 8.95 -21.26 20.64
CA LYS A 238 10.36 -21.22 20.22
C LYS A 238 10.68 -20.26 19.08
N VAL A 239 9.64 -19.65 18.47
CA VAL A 239 9.84 -18.67 17.39
C VAL A 239 10.38 -17.36 17.97
N GLU A 240 11.35 -16.78 17.30
CA GLU A 240 12.00 -15.54 17.76
C GLU A 240 11.19 -14.29 17.37
N SER A 241 10.48 -14.32 16.25
CA SER A 241 9.73 -13.19 15.71
C SER A 241 8.48 -13.61 14.96
N LEU A 242 7.58 -12.66 14.69
CA LEU A 242 6.43 -12.81 13.81
C LEU A 242 6.74 -12.26 12.42
N ASN A 243 5.96 -12.69 11.44
CA ASN A 243 5.88 -12.02 10.15
C ASN A 243 5.61 -10.51 10.35
N ALA A 244 6.26 -9.66 9.57
CA ALA A 244 6.18 -8.20 9.72
C ALA A 244 4.74 -7.64 9.64
N ALA A 245 3.92 -8.16 8.72
CA ALA A 245 2.52 -7.73 8.62
C ALA A 245 1.66 -8.20 9.79
N MET A 246 1.96 -9.37 10.36
CA MET A 246 1.28 -9.88 11.56
C MET A 246 1.63 -9.03 12.77
N ALA A 247 2.92 -8.72 12.96
CA ALA A 247 3.37 -7.83 14.03
C ALA A 247 2.71 -6.44 13.92
N ALA A 248 2.73 -5.85 12.73
CA ALA A 248 2.06 -4.60 12.45
C ALA A 248 0.56 -4.66 12.78
N GLY A 249 -0.12 -5.73 12.38
CA GLY A 249 -1.55 -5.94 12.65
C GLY A 249 -1.89 -5.97 14.14
N ILE A 250 -1.09 -6.68 14.92
CA ILE A 250 -1.26 -6.75 16.39
C ILE A 250 -1.15 -5.36 17.00
N LEU A 251 -0.12 -4.58 16.63
CA LEU A 251 0.11 -3.24 17.17
C LEU A 251 -0.99 -2.25 16.75
N MET A 252 -1.40 -2.28 15.48
CA MET A 252 -2.48 -1.43 14.98
C MET A 252 -3.80 -1.69 15.69
N TYR A 253 -4.16 -2.95 15.90
CA TYR A 253 -5.41 -3.31 16.57
C TYR A 253 -5.36 -3.10 18.09
N GLU A 254 -4.19 -3.19 18.72
CA GLU A 254 -4.05 -2.76 20.12
C GLU A 254 -4.28 -1.26 20.26
N ALA A 255 -3.68 -0.43 19.40
CA ALA A 255 -3.96 1.00 19.40
C ALA A 255 -5.45 1.30 19.12
N ALA A 256 -6.05 0.62 18.15
CA ALA A 256 -7.47 0.76 17.86
C ALA A 256 -8.36 0.34 19.05
N ARG A 257 -7.99 -0.70 19.82
CA ARG A 257 -8.69 -1.13 21.03
C ARG A 257 -8.66 -0.03 22.11
N GLN A 258 -7.52 0.62 22.31
CA GLN A 258 -7.36 1.66 23.34
C GLN A 258 -8.10 2.97 22.99
N ARG A 259 -8.42 3.19 21.72
CA ARG A 259 -9.07 4.41 21.21
C ARG A 259 -10.59 4.30 21.05
N ARG A 260 -11.17 3.16 21.43
CA ARG A 260 -12.64 2.92 21.39
C ARG A 260 -13.34 3.49 22.61
#